data_b1c151c760f4eaeb46474617cc1af662
#
_entry.id   b1c151c760f4eaeb46474617cc1af662
#
_cell.length_a   1.000
_cell.length_b   1.000
_cell.length_c   1.000
_cell.angle_alpha   90.00
_cell.angle_beta   90.00
_cell.angle_gamma   90.00
#
_symmetry.space_group_name_H-M   'P 1'
#
loop_
_entity.id
_entity.type
_entity.pdbx_description
1 polymer ?
#
loop_
_entity_poly.entity_id
_entity_poly.type
_entity_poly.pdbx_seq_one_letter_code
_entity_poly.pdbx_strand_id
1 'polypeptide(L)'
;WIISDFSWPGAVRSGPYYQCIAVSKTADPVSGGWWMYGMLLSSTELNDYPKMGVWHDGIYLTANMFRKASTFSGSKVWALNRDDLISGAPLRSVAFSLGSSYASLLPAHVRASLPPTTAPEYLLARGGTTSTLRIWRMKVNWTTPTASTLTGPANINVAAFTVPSAKVPQLGSTTTLDTLSDRLMSNVAYSNIGGNEALWVNHTVSSGGTMGVRWYEIRNLNGTASVFQQGTFQPDSTYRWMGSLAIDKQGNMAVGYSASSSTLNPQIRYAGRLVGDAAGTLGQG
;
A
#
# COMPACT_ATOMS: atom_id res chain seq x y z
N TRP A 1 -13.32 -8.57 -10.55
CA TRP A 1 -11.94 -8.14 -10.82
C TRP A 1 -11.91 -6.62 -10.98
N ILE A 2 -10.79 -6.00 -10.60
CA ILE A 2 -10.54 -4.57 -10.82
C ILE A 2 -9.18 -4.43 -11.49
N ILE A 3 -9.15 -3.66 -12.58
CA ILE A 3 -7.92 -3.22 -13.25
C ILE A 3 -7.94 -1.70 -13.26
N SER A 4 -6.79 -1.08 -13.00
CA SER A 4 -6.71 0.37 -12.94
C SER A 4 -5.38 0.86 -13.51
N ASP A 5 -5.45 1.95 -14.26
CA ASP A 5 -4.28 2.65 -14.80
C ASP A 5 -4.54 4.16 -14.79
N PHE A 6 -3.48 4.96 -14.75
CA PHE A 6 -3.59 6.42 -14.89
C PHE A 6 -3.38 6.84 -16.35
N SER A 7 -4.05 7.92 -16.75
CA SER A 7 -4.07 8.37 -18.13
C SER A 7 -4.09 9.90 -18.23
N TRP A 8 -3.54 10.40 -19.32
CA TRP A 8 -3.62 11.81 -19.72
C TRP A 8 -3.63 11.91 -21.24
N PRO A 9 -4.41 12.84 -21.84
CA PRO A 9 -4.34 13.10 -23.27
C PRO A 9 -3.12 13.97 -23.59
N GLY A 10 -2.35 13.61 -24.61
CA GLY A 10 -1.22 14.42 -25.09
C GLY A 10 0.03 14.37 -24.19
N ALA A 11 0.70 15.51 -24.00
CA ALA A 11 1.94 15.55 -23.22
C ALA A 11 1.69 15.39 -21.71
N VAL A 12 2.53 14.61 -21.03
CA VAL A 12 2.37 14.30 -19.60
C VAL A 12 2.31 15.52 -18.67
N ARG A 13 2.88 16.64 -19.08
CA ARG A 13 2.92 17.87 -18.28
C ARG A 13 1.70 18.78 -18.43
N SER A 14 0.80 18.50 -19.37
CA SER A 14 -0.32 19.38 -19.70
C SER A 14 -1.66 18.98 -19.05
N GLY A 15 -1.81 17.74 -18.60
CA GLY A 15 -3.09 17.27 -18.08
C GLY A 15 -4.23 17.32 -19.11
N PRO A 16 -5.49 17.12 -18.77
CA PRO A 16 -5.96 16.65 -17.47
C PRO A 16 -5.51 15.20 -17.16
N TYR A 17 -5.56 14.81 -15.87
CA TYR A 17 -5.08 13.51 -15.42
C TYR A 17 -6.23 12.69 -14.86
N TYR A 18 -6.32 11.46 -15.33
CA TYR A 18 -7.39 10.53 -15.03
C TYR A 18 -6.86 9.28 -14.33
N GLN A 19 -7.74 8.63 -13.60
CA GLN A 19 -7.63 7.22 -13.24
C GLN A 19 -8.67 6.45 -14.03
N CYS A 20 -8.22 5.57 -14.91
CA CYS A 20 -9.08 4.63 -15.61
C CYS A 20 -9.28 3.42 -14.71
N ILE A 21 -10.52 2.97 -14.56
CA ILE A 21 -10.87 1.83 -13.71
C ILE A 21 -11.80 0.93 -14.52
N ALA A 22 -11.45 -0.35 -14.61
CA ALA A 22 -12.30 -1.38 -15.18
C ALA A 22 -12.71 -2.37 -14.08
N VAL A 23 -14.00 -2.65 -13.96
CA VAL A 23 -14.56 -3.62 -13.00
C VAL A 23 -15.29 -4.69 -13.77
N SER A 24 -14.92 -5.97 -13.56
CA SER A 24 -15.59 -7.08 -14.23
C SER A 24 -17.04 -7.20 -13.76
N LYS A 25 -17.96 -7.43 -14.69
CA LYS A 25 -19.41 -7.57 -14.42
C LYS A 25 -19.72 -8.89 -13.71
N THR A 26 -18.85 -9.88 -13.86
CA THR A 26 -19.00 -11.23 -13.29
C THR A 26 -17.68 -11.70 -12.67
N ALA A 27 -17.69 -12.87 -12.03
CA ALA A 27 -16.50 -13.53 -11.52
C ALA A 27 -15.55 -13.98 -12.65
N ASP A 28 -16.07 -14.18 -13.87
CA ASP A 28 -15.27 -14.45 -15.06
C ASP A 28 -14.86 -13.13 -15.74
N PRO A 29 -13.57 -12.74 -15.68
CA PRO A 29 -13.09 -11.51 -16.28
C PRO A 29 -12.89 -11.59 -17.80
N VAL A 30 -12.99 -12.78 -18.40
CA VAL A 30 -12.73 -12.99 -19.82
C VAL A 30 -14.02 -12.81 -20.63
N SER A 31 -15.08 -13.51 -20.27
CA SER A 31 -16.35 -13.50 -21.04
C SER A 31 -17.41 -12.58 -20.45
N GLY A 32 -17.33 -12.22 -19.16
CA GLY A 32 -18.38 -11.47 -18.46
C GLY A 32 -18.49 -9.99 -18.84
N GLY A 33 -17.49 -9.44 -19.52
CA GLY A 33 -17.41 -8.00 -19.84
C GLY A 33 -17.05 -7.14 -18.64
N TRP A 34 -16.93 -5.81 -18.89
CA TRP A 34 -16.40 -4.86 -17.91
C TRP A 34 -17.24 -3.58 -17.86
N TRP A 35 -17.36 -3.02 -16.66
CA TRP A 35 -17.75 -1.63 -16.46
C TRP A 35 -16.48 -0.76 -16.54
N MET A 36 -16.53 0.34 -17.30
CA MET A 36 -15.38 1.20 -17.53
C MET A 36 -15.65 2.60 -16.98
N TYR A 37 -14.72 3.11 -16.18
CA TYR A 37 -14.78 4.44 -15.58
C TYR A 37 -13.52 5.23 -15.92
N GLY A 38 -13.71 6.47 -16.40
CA GLY A 38 -12.67 7.48 -16.57
C GLY A 38 -12.83 8.56 -15.50
N MET A 39 -12.12 8.45 -14.40
CA MET A 39 -12.24 9.38 -13.28
C MET A 39 -11.23 10.52 -13.42
N LEU A 40 -11.69 11.75 -13.64
CA LEU A 40 -10.84 12.94 -13.59
C LEU A 40 -10.36 13.17 -12.15
N LEU A 41 -9.07 13.01 -11.92
CA LEU A 41 -8.48 13.22 -10.59
C LEU A 41 -7.97 14.66 -10.42
N SER A 42 -7.41 15.25 -11.46
CA SER A 42 -6.93 16.64 -11.46
C SER A 42 -6.78 17.16 -12.88
N SER A 43 -7.05 18.45 -13.07
CA SER A 43 -6.75 19.14 -14.34
C SER A 43 -5.27 19.55 -14.47
N THR A 44 -4.51 19.59 -13.38
CA THR A 44 -3.17 20.20 -13.33
C THR A 44 -2.10 19.36 -12.65
N GLU A 45 -2.48 18.25 -11.97
CA GLU A 45 -1.57 17.45 -11.17
C GLU A 45 -1.63 15.98 -11.56
N LEU A 46 -0.48 15.40 -11.91
CA LEU A 46 -0.34 13.97 -12.18
C LEU A 46 -0.53 13.17 -10.88
N ASN A 47 -1.34 12.13 -10.94
CA ASN A 47 -1.57 11.15 -9.88
C ASN A 47 -0.57 10.00 -10.00
N ASP A 48 0.63 10.20 -9.50
CA ASP A 48 1.69 9.19 -9.53
C ASP A 48 1.59 8.19 -8.37
N TYR A 49 2.12 7.00 -8.58
CA TYR A 49 2.15 5.92 -7.59
C TYR A 49 0.75 5.57 -7.05
N PRO A 50 -0.27 5.34 -7.90
CA PRO A 50 -1.61 5.01 -7.43
C PRO A 50 -1.61 3.67 -6.71
N LYS A 51 -2.28 3.60 -5.57
CA LYS A 51 -2.47 2.36 -4.80
C LYS A 51 -3.92 2.20 -4.41
N MET A 52 -4.43 0.98 -4.55
CA MET A 52 -5.82 0.65 -4.24
C MET A 52 -5.93 -0.33 -3.08
N GLY A 53 -6.93 -0.11 -2.23
CA GLY A 53 -7.37 -1.00 -1.18
C GLY A 53 -8.85 -1.32 -1.32
N VAL A 54 -9.24 -2.56 -1.06
CA VAL A 54 -10.64 -2.99 -1.00
C VAL A 54 -11.08 -2.99 0.45
N TRP A 55 -12.16 -2.28 0.72
CA TRP A 55 -12.78 -2.21 2.04
C TRP A 55 -14.25 -2.64 1.99
N HIS A 56 -14.94 -2.70 3.15
CA HIS A 56 -16.32 -3.17 3.20
C HIS A 56 -17.30 -2.25 2.45
N ASP A 57 -17.03 -0.96 2.42
CA ASP A 57 -17.93 0.10 1.89
C ASP A 57 -17.42 0.79 0.62
N GLY A 58 -16.17 0.54 0.23
CA GLY A 58 -15.56 1.24 -0.89
C GLY A 58 -14.29 0.60 -1.41
N ILE A 59 -13.82 1.14 -2.53
CA ILE A 59 -12.46 0.97 -3.03
C ILE A 59 -11.74 2.28 -2.74
N TYR A 60 -10.63 2.19 -2.02
CA TYR A 60 -9.85 3.36 -1.64
C TYR A 60 -8.62 3.48 -2.52
N LEU A 61 -8.47 4.64 -3.15
CA LEU A 61 -7.35 4.98 -4.01
C LEU A 61 -6.51 6.06 -3.35
N THR A 62 -5.21 5.89 -3.33
CA THR A 62 -4.26 6.94 -2.94
C THR A 62 -3.30 7.24 -4.08
N ALA A 63 -2.83 8.48 -4.19
CA ALA A 63 -1.78 8.85 -5.13
C ALA A 63 -0.93 10.01 -4.58
N ASN A 64 0.31 10.08 -5.03
CA ASN A 64 1.16 11.25 -4.93
C ASN A 64 0.80 12.22 -6.06
N MET A 65 0.57 13.48 -5.72
CA MET A 65 0.19 14.50 -6.69
C MET A 65 1.41 15.32 -7.11
N PHE A 66 1.61 15.45 -8.40
CA PHE A 66 2.74 16.20 -8.97
C PHE A 66 2.24 17.29 -9.92
N ARG A 67 2.38 18.55 -9.54
CA ARG A 67 2.06 19.70 -10.40
C ARG A 67 2.95 19.68 -11.64
N LYS A 68 2.34 19.80 -12.83
CA LYS A 68 3.03 19.67 -14.13
C LYS A 68 3.90 18.40 -14.22
N ALA A 69 3.48 17.30 -13.59
CA ALA A 69 4.18 16.02 -13.53
C ALA A 69 5.65 16.12 -13.05
N SER A 70 5.99 17.11 -12.23
CA SER A 70 7.38 17.32 -11.79
C SER A 70 7.49 17.79 -10.32
N THR A 71 6.62 18.67 -9.87
CA THR A 71 6.70 19.25 -8.53
C THR A 71 5.72 18.55 -7.60
N PHE A 72 6.22 17.83 -6.60
CA PHE A 72 5.38 17.17 -5.60
C PHE A 72 4.54 18.22 -4.85
N SER A 73 3.24 18.00 -4.78
CA SER A 73 2.26 18.87 -4.13
C SER A 73 1.57 18.22 -2.93
N GLY A 74 1.76 16.92 -2.73
CA GLY A 74 1.21 16.18 -1.61
C GLY A 74 0.58 14.86 -2.02
N SER A 75 -0.02 14.19 -1.05
CA SER A 75 -0.82 12.99 -1.31
C SER A 75 -2.30 13.30 -1.29
N LYS A 76 -3.06 12.51 -2.01
CA LYS A 76 -4.51 12.57 -2.03
C LYS A 76 -5.10 11.17 -1.90
N VAL A 77 -6.26 11.06 -1.25
CA VAL A 77 -7.02 9.83 -1.12
C VAL A 77 -8.42 10.03 -1.67
N TRP A 78 -8.93 9.02 -2.35
CA TRP A 78 -10.31 8.93 -2.81
C TRP A 78 -10.93 7.64 -2.29
N ALA A 79 -12.15 7.73 -1.78
CA ALA A 79 -13.03 6.58 -1.62
C ALA A 79 -13.96 6.52 -2.83
N LEU A 80 -14.08 5.36 -3.44
CA LEU A 80 -14.94 5.07 -4.57
C LEU A 80 -16.05 4.15 -4.10
N ASN A 81 -17.31 4.52 -4.38
CA ASN A 81 -18.44 3.73 -3.91
C ASN A 81 -18.43 2.33 -4.54
N ARG A 82 -18.39 1.29 -3.68
CA ARG A 82 -18.30 -0.09 -4.13
C ARG A 82 -19.51 -0.53 -4.93
N ASP A 83 -20.72 -0.16 -4.50
CA ASP A 83 -21.95 -0.60 -5.12
C ASP A 83 -22.13 0.02 -6.52
N ASP A 84 -21.72 1.28 -6.70
CA ASP A 84 -21.69 1.91 -8.02
C ASP A 84 -20.72 1.18 -8.95
N LEU A 85 -19.53 0.83 -8.46
CA LEU A 85 -18.50 0.14 -9.25
C LEU A 85 -18.97 -1.25 -9.73
N ILE A 86 -19.63 -2.02 -8.89
CA ILE A 86 -20.06 -3.38 -9.24
C ILE A 86 -21.37 -3.40 -10.07
N SER A 87 -22.19 -2.35 -10.00
CA SER A 87 -23.43 -2.23 -10.75
C SER A 87 -23.30 -1.50 -12.09
N GLY A 88 -22.17 -0.81 -12.32
CA GLY A 88 -21.98 0.05 -13.49
C GLY A 88 -22.73 1.38 -13.41
N ALA A 89 -23.15 1.79 -12.22
CA ALA A 89 -23.80 3.08 -11.98
C ALA A 89 -22.81 4.26 -12.10
N PRO A 90 -23.29 5.51 -12.26
CA PRO A 90 -22.42 6.68 -12.17
C PRO A 90 -21.66 6.70 -10.84
N LEU A 91 -20.32 6.75 -10.92
CA LEU A 91 -19.42 6.55 -9.80
C LEU A 91 -19.46 7.73 -8.81
N ARG A 92 -19.94 7.49 -7.59
CA ARG A 92 -19.79 8.41 -6.46
C ARG A 92 -18.39 8.27 -5.84
N SER A 93 -17.79 9.39 -5.46
CA SER A 93 -16.51 9.41 -4.78
C SER A 93 -16.44 10.51 -3.74
N VAL A 94 -15.58 10.28 -2.72
CA VAL A 94 -15.22 11.27 -1.69
C VAL A 94 -13.69 11.38 -1.68
N ALA A 95 -13.15 12.60 -1.60
CA ALA A 95 -11.72 12.81 -1.68
C ALA A 95 -11.21 13.74 -0.58
N PHE A 96 -9.98 13.47 -0.11
CA PHE A 96 -9.24 14.34 0.81
C PHE A 96 -7.81 14.58 0.31
N SER A 97 -7.35 15.82 0.40
CA SER A 97 -5.97 16.20 0.14
C SER A 97 -5.21 16.31 1.45
N LEU A 98 -3.99 15.75 1.50
CA LEU A 98 -3.20 15.68 2.73
C LEU A 98 -2.04 16.70 2.78
N GLY A 99 -1.81 17.43 1.69
CA GLY A 99 -0.70 18.38 1.60
C GLY A 99 0.67 17.73 1.42
N SER A 100 1.69 18.56 1.23
CA SER A 100 3.04 18.15 0.81
C SER A 100 3.90 17.53 1.92
N SER A 101 3.42 17.49 3.15
CA SER A 101 4.13 16.83 4.27
C SER A 101 3.97 15.30 4.29
N TYR A 102 3.15 14.75 3.41
CA TYR A 102 2.80 13.34 3.40
C TYR A 102 2.90 12.78 1.99
N ALA A 103 3.57 11.64 1.86
CA ALA A 103 3.79 10.98 0.57
C ALA A 103 3.54 9.47 0.69
N SER A 104 3.19 8.86 -0.45
CA SER A 104 3.13 7.41 -0.64
C SER A 104 2.28 6.69 0.41
N LEU A 105 1.08 7.21 0.67
CA LEU A 105 0.10 6.55 1.52
C LEU A 105 -0.37 5.26 0.86
N LEU A 106 -0.57 4.23 1.67
CA LEU A 106 -1.11 2.94 1.26
C LEU A 106 -2.46 2.71 1.94
N PRO A 107 -3.54 2.45 1.20
CA PRO A 107 -4.81 2.04 1.77
C PRO A 107 -4.73 0.58 2.24
N ALA A 108 -5.48 0.26 3.29
CA ALA A 108 -5.64 -1.11 3.75
C ALA A 108 -6.42 -1.93 2.71
N HIS A 109 -6.10 -3.21 2.65
CA HIS A 109 -6.74 -4.14 1.74
C HIS A 109 -7.18 -5.39 2.51
N VAL A 110 -8.47 -5.65 2.51
CA VAL A 110 -9.05 -6.85 3.16
C VAL A 110 -8.48 -8.12 2.53
N ARG A 111 -7.95 -9.01 3.37
CA ARG A 111 -7.36 -10.29 2.91
C ARG A 111 -8.01 -11.50 3.55
N ALA A 112 -8.08 -11.57 4.87
CA ALA A 112 -8.50 -12.77 5.59
C ALA A 112 -9.99 -12.77 5.96
N SER A 113 -10.51 -11.65 6.43
CA SER A 113 -11.90 -11.49 6.85
C SER A 113 -12.32 -10.03 6.76
N LEU A 114 -13.61 -9.80 6.58
CA LEU A 114 -14.15 -8.44 6.49
C LEU A 114 -13.97 -7.71 7.83
N PRO A 115 -13.66 -6.41 7.79
CA PRO A 115 -13.69 -5.57 8.97
C PRO A 115 -15.14 -5.39 9.46
N PRO A 116 -15.34 -4.97 10.72
CA PRO A 116 -16.64 -4.50 11.18
C PRO A 116 -17.18 -3.41 10.24
N THR A 117 -18.50 -3.38 10.01
CA THR A 117 -19.12 -2.40 9.11
C THR A 117 -19.00 -0.94 9.59
N THR A 118 -18.61 -0.75 10.84
CA THR A 118 -18.34 0.58 11.44
C THR A 118 -16.87 0.96 11.40
N ALA A 119 -15.97 0.03 11.00
CA ALA A 119 -14.54 0.29 10.95
C ALA A 119 -14.22 1.32 9.85
N PRO A 120 -13.38 2.33 10.16
CA PRO A 120 -12.87 3.24 9.14
C PRO A 120 -11.92 2.49 8.21
N GLU A 121 -11.75 2.98 7.00
CA GLU A 121 -10.58 2.60 6.21
C GLU A 121 -9.30 3.14 6.86
N TYR A 122 -8.25 2.34 6.82
CA TYR A 122 -6.94 2.70 7.37
C TYR A 122 -5.95 3.00 6.25
N LEU A 123 -5.23 4.13 6.40
CA LEU A 123 -4.16 4.50 5.49
C LEU A 123 -2.85 4.51 6.27
N LEU A 124 -1.82 3.89 5.74
CA LEU A 124 -0.49 3.87 6.34
C LEU A 124 0.53 4.59 5.46
N ALA A 125 1.49 5.24 6.09
CA ALA A 125 2.69 5.74 5.46
C ALA A 125 3.88 5.63 6.40
N ARG A 126 5.09 5.77 5.86
CA ARG A 126 6.29 5.94 6.68
C ARG A 126 6.17 7.23 7.51
N GLY A 127 6.65 7.21 8.74
CA GLY A 127 6.65 8.36 9.62
C GLY A 127 7.70 9.41 9.26
N GLY A 128 7.71 10.51 9.99
CA GLY A 128 8.69 11.58 9.82
C GLY A 128 10.09 11.25 10.40
N THR A 129 10.21 10.14 11.14
CA THR A 129 11.46 9.64 11.71
C THR A 129 11.71 8.20 11.30
N THR A 130 12.92 7.70 11.56
CA THR A 130 13.30 6.31 11.33
C THR A 130 12.81 5.34 12.42
N SER A 131 11.93 5.79 13.30
CA SER A 131 11.32 4.99 14.36
C SER A 131 9.80 5.16 14.44
N THR A 132 9.18 5.68 13.37
CA THR A 132 7.71 5.87 13.34
C THR A 132 7.12 5.48 12.00
N LEU A 133 5.90 4.95 12.04
CA LEU A 133 4.93 4.93 10.95
C LEU A 133 3.80 5.91 11.26
N ARG A 134 2.98 6.20 10.27
CA ARG A 134 1.79 7.06 10.42
C ARG A 134 0.54 6.32 9.98
N ILE A 135 -0.55 6.55 10.72
CA ILE A 135 -1.86 5.99 10.40
C ILE A 135 -2.91 7.09 10.33
N TRP A 136 -3.75 7.02 9.30
CA TRP A 136 -4.98 7.82 9.17
C TRP A 136 -6.18 6.88 9.18
N ARG A 137 -7.36 7.43 9.51
CA ARG A 137 -8.64 6.74 9.49
C ARG A 137 -9.63 7.54 8.67
N MET A 138 -10.17 6.95 7.63
CA MET A 138 -11.15 7.56 6.75
C MET A 138 -12.52 6.91 6.95
N LYS A 139 -13.52 7.70 7.34
CA LYS A 139 -14.92 7.29 7.41
C LYS A 139 -15.70 7.98 6.30
N VAL A 140 -16.39 7.21 5.48
CA VAL A 140 -17.21 7.73 4.39
C VAL A 140 -18.66 7.65 4.76
N ASN A 141 -19.39 8.73 4.53
CA ASN A 141 -20.84 8.76 4.59
C ASN A 141 -21.40 8.86 3.17
N TRP A 142 -21.84 7.74 2.63
CA TRP A 142 -22.33 7.67 1.25
C TRP A 142 -23.68 8.35 1.06
N THR A 143 -24.46 8.57 2.13
CA THR A 143 -25.72 9.31 2.11
C THR A 143 -25.51 10.80 2.13
N THR A 144 -24.54 11.25 2.95
CA THR A 144 -24.16 12.67 3.08
C THR A 144 -22.64 12.79 2.92
N PRO A 145 -22.11 12.81 1.68
CA PRO A 145 -20.67 12.76 1.42
C PRO A 145 -19.86 13.85 2.13
N THR A 146 -20.44 15.02 2.36
CA THR A 146 -19.83 16.13 3.10
C THR A 146 -19.62 15.85 4.60
N ALA A 147 -20.29 14.83 5.15
CA ALA A 147 -20.09 14.36 6.53
C ALA A 147 -18.97 13.29 6.64
N SER A 148 -18.33 12.94 5.54
CA SER A 148 -17.17 12.05 5.55
C SER A 148 -15.97 12.71 6.24
N THR A 149 -15.16 11.92 6.90
CA THR A 149 -14.02 12.42 7.68
C THR A 149 -12.73 11.66 7.38
N LEU A 150 -11.62 12.37 7.41
CA LEU A 150 -10.27 11.82 7.45
C LEU A 150 -9.57 12.34 8.70
N THR A 151 -9.26 11.46 9.63
CA THR A 151 -8.60 11.80 10.91
C THR A 151 -7.17 11.26 10.94
N GLY A 152 -6.27 11.97 11.61
CA GLY A 152 -4.84 11.64 11.67
C GLY A 152 -3.95 12.70 11.02
N PRO A 153 -2.63 12.43 10.88
CA PRO A 153 -2.01 11.17 11.24
C PRO A 153 -1.82 10.99 12.75
N ALA A 154 -1.90 9.76 13.21
CA ALA A 154 -1.32 9.35 14.48
C ALA A 154 0.00 8.61 14.22
N ASN A 155 0.99 8.80 15.10
CA ASN A 155 2.25 8.08 15.01
C ASN A 155 2.12 6.69 15.64
N ILE A 156 2.76 5.71 15.00
CA ILE A 156 2.97 4.36 15.52
C ILE A 156 4.47 4.20 15.75
N ASN A 157 4.89 4.01 16.99
CA ASN A 157 6.30 3.79 17.32
C ASN A 157 6.72 2.38 16.86
N VAL A 158 7.85 2.32 16.16
CA VAL A 158 8.46 1.08 15.66
C VAL A 158 9.92 1.01 16.10
N ALA A 159 10.53 -0.18 16.06
CA ALA A 159 11.98 -0.29 16.24
C ALA A 159 12.70 0.54 15.17
N ALA A 160 13.70 1.28 15.58
CA ALA A 160 14.47 2.13 14.69
C ALA A 160 15.04 1.34 13.50
N PHE A 161 15.03 1.97 12.34
CA PHE A 161 15.57 1.40 11.11
C PHE A 161 16.45 2.43 10.39
N THR A 162 17.32 1.96 9.52
CA THR A 162 18.11 2.82 8.64
C THR A 162 17.56 2.73 7.23
N VAL A 163 17.31 3.90 6.62
CA VAL A 163 16.90 3.99 5.22
C VAL A 163 18.12 3.70 4.34
N PRO A 164 18.03 2.76 3.39
CA PRO A 164 19.12 2.53 2.46
C PRO A 164 19.46 3.78 1.64
N SER A 165 20.74 4.13 1.60
CA SER A 165 21.27 5.18 0.73
C SER A 165 21.86 4.63 -0.57
N ALA A 166 22.26 3.35 -0.55
CA ALA A 166 22.83 2.66 -1.70
C ALA A 166 21.75 2.06 -2.60
N LYS A 167 22.11 1.81 -3.86
CA LYS A 167 21.34 1.02 -4.80
C LYS A 167 21.81 -0.43 -4.79
N VAL A 168 21.00 -1.32 -5.32
CA VAL A 168 21.28 -2.76 -5.32
C VAL A 168 22.15 -3.16 -6.51
N PRO A 169 23.26 -3.87 -6.31
CA PRO A 169 24.06 -4.43 -7.40
C PRO A 169 23.36 -5.63 -8.05
N GLN A 170 23.75 -5.95 -9.27
CA GLN A 170 23.30 -7.12 -10.02
C GLN A 170 24.48 -7.77 -10.76
N LEU A 171 24.40 -9.08 -10.96
CA LEU A 171 25.44 -9.83 -11.67
C LEU A 171 25.57 -9.34 -13.13
N GLY A 172 26.81 -9.19 -13.57
CA GLY A 172 27.13 -8.88 -14.99
C GLY A 172 26.78 -7.47 -15.45
N SER A 173 26.46 -6.53 -14.53
CA SER A 173 26.14 -5.15 -14.87
C SER A 173 26.70 -4.16 -13.85
N THR A 174 27.13 -3.01 -14.34
CA THR A 174 27.46 -1.84 -13.51
C THR A 174 26.24 -0.98 -13.18
N THR A 175 25.11 -1.20 -13.87
CA THR A 175 23.85 -0.52 -13.59
C THR A 175 23.23 -1.13 -12.33
N THR A 176 22.93 -0.28 -11.36
CA THR A 176 22.31 -0.66 -10.09
C THR A 176 20.79 -0.50 -10.13
N LEU A 177 20.09 -1.24 -9.28
CA LEU A 177 18.63 -1.25 -9.18
C LEU A 177 18.16 -0.32 -8.05
N ASP A 178 17.07 0.39 -8.29
CA ASP A 178 16.41 1.23 -7.29
C ASP A 178 15.49 0.38 -6.41
N THR A 179 15.41 0.72 -5.14
CA THR A 179 14.68 -0.05 -4.14
C THR A 179 13.43 0.67 -3.62
N LEU A 180 13.18 1.92 -4.01
CA LEU A 180 12.11 2.78 -3.49
C LEU A 180 12.02 2.71 -1.95
N SER A 181 13.16 2.73 -1.27
CA SER A 181 13.25 2.50 0.18
C SER A 181 12.75 3.67 1.04
N ASP A 182 12.34 4.77 0.41
CA ASP A 182 11.79 5.95 1.07
C ASP A 182 10.32 5.77 1.52
N ARG A 183 9.69 4.64 1.22
CA ARG A 183 8.25 4.40 1.41
C ARG A 183 7.93 2.99 1.89
N LEU A 184 6.69 2.80 2.38
CA LEU A 184 6.13 1.48 2.60
C LEU A 184 5.81 0.81 1.26
N MET A 185 5.91 -0.52 1.20
CA MET A 185 5.58 -1.31 0.01
C MET A 185 4.13 -1.78 0.05
N SER A 186 3.50 -1.79 -1.11
CA SER A 186 2.15 -2.30 -1.29
C SER A 186 2.12 -3.82 -1.05
N ASN A 187 1.08 -4.33 -0.41
CA ASN A 187 -0.05 -3.59 0.10
C ASN A 187 -0.01 -3.58 1.63
N VAL A 188 -0.93 -2.80 2.24
CA VAL A 188 -1.26 -2.96 3.65
C VAL A 188 -2.33 -4.04 3.73
N ALA A 189 -1.98 -5.24 4.19
CA ALA A 189 -2.95 -6.31 4.35
C ALA A 189 -3.70 -6.14 5.67
N TYR A 190 -5.03 -6.12 5.60
CA TYR A 190 -5.89 -6.15 6.78
C TYR A 190 -6.32 -7.59 7.07
N SER A 191 -6.28 -7.98 8.33
CA SER A 191 -6.85 -9.21 8.83
C SER A 191 -7.70 -8.98 10.08
N ASN A 192 -8.73 -9.79 10.26
CA ASN A 192 -9.52 -9.87 11.50
C ASN A 192 -9.70 -11.35 11.82
N ILE A 193 -8.87 -11.87 12.71
CA ILE A 193 -8.81 -13.29 13.05
C ILE A 193 -9.21 -13.46 14.51
N GLY A 194 -10.33 -14.13 14.74
CA GLY A 194 -10.89 -14.31 16.09
C GLY A 194 -11.18 -12.99 16.81
N GLY A 195 -11.59 -11.95 16.06
CA GLY A 195 -11.86 -10.62 16.60
C GLY A 195 -10.62 -9.73 16.78
N ASN A 196 -9.43 -10.23 16.46
CA ASN A 196 -8.20 -9.45 16.51
C ASN A 196 -7.93 -8.79 15.14
N GLU A 197 -8.21 -7.50 15.06
CA GLU A 197 -7.92 -6.69 13.88
C GLU A 197 -6.43 -6.35 13.82
N ALA A 198 -5.81 -6.53 12.64
CA ALA A 198 -4.42 -6.19 12.41
C ALA A 198 -4.18 -5.62 11.01
N LEU A 199 -3.19 -4.74 10.90
CA LEU A 199 -2.61 -4.28 9.64
C LEU A 199 -1.20 -4.84 9.51
N TRP A 200 -0.90 -5.39 8.34
CA TRP A 200 0.41 -5.95 8.02
C TRP A 200 1.01 -5.16 6.88
N VAL A 201 2.26 -4.74 7.04
CA VAL A 201 2.95 -3.90 6.05
C VAL A 201 4.44 -4.14 6.09
N ASN A 202 5.13 -3.83 5.00
CA ASN A 202 6.59 -3.98 4.91
C ASN A 202 7.24 -2.80 4.19
N HIS A 203 8.54 -2.69 4.33
CA HIS A 203 9.39 -1.81 3.52
C HIS A 203 10.86 -2.30 3.52
N THR A 204 11.66 -1.71 2.65
CA THR A 204 13.10 -1.99 2.57
C THR A 204 13.87 -1.19 3.61
N VAL A 205 14.79 -1.83 4.33
CA VAL A 205 15.71 -1.18 5.29
C VAL A 205 17.14 -1.62 5.05
N SER A 206 18.10 -0.80 5.47
CA SER A 206 19.51 -1.25 5.59
C SER A 206 19.62 -2.26 6.71
N SER A 207 20.31 -3.37 6.48
CA SER A 207 20.54 -4.43 7.44
C SER A 207 21.80 -5.20 7.07
N GLY A 208 22.69 -5.47 8.06
CA GLY A 208 23.90 -6.30 7.88
C GLY A 208 24.82 -5.88 6.73
N GLY A 209 24.93 -4.59 6.42
CA GLY A 209 25.73 -4.10 5.29
C GLY A 209 25.06 -4.22 3.92
N THR A 210 23.84 -4.77 3.85
CA THR A 210 23.03 -4.91 2.64
C THR A 210 21.63 -4.33 2.88
N MET A 211 20.60 -4.91 2.28
CA MET A 211 19.20 -4.53 2.48
C MET A 211 18.35 -5.74 2.84
N GLY A 212 17.40 -5.53 3.72
CA GLY A 212 16.42 -6.54 4.14
C GLY A 212 15.00 -6.01 4.11
N VAL A 213 14.05 -6.94 4.15
CA VAL A 213 12.63 -6.63 4.24
C VAL A 213 12.23 -6.52 5.71
N ARG A 214 11.90 -5.30 6.15
CA ARG A 214 11.31 -5.04 7.45
C ARG A 214 9.79 -5.14 7.33
N TRP A 215 9.16 -5.88 8.24
CA TRP A 215 7.72 -6.06 8.29
C TRP A 215 7.16 -5.77 9.68
N TYR A 216 5.85 -5.49 9.74
CA TYR A 216 5.14 -5.12 10.95
C TYR A 216 3.76 -5.76 10.96
N GLU A 217 3.32 -6.18 12.14
CA GLU A 217 1.94 -6.41 12.50
C GLU A 217 1.51 -5.32 13.48
N ILE A 218 0.50 -4.54 13.10
CA ILE A 218 -0.01 -3.41 13.86
C ILE A 218 -1.41 -3.76 14.36
N ARG A 219 -1.66 -3.61 15.65
CA ARG A 219 -2.95 -3.90 16.30
C ARG A 219 -3.49 -2.67 17.03
N ASN A 220 -4.60 -2.84 17.76
CA ASN A 220 -5.32 -1.76 18.49
C ASN A 220 -5.82 -0.65 17.54
N LEU A 221 -6.36 -1.04 16.40
CA LEU A 221 -6.70 -0.12 15.31
C LEU A 221 -7.81 0.87 15.67
N ASN A 222 -8.70 0.52 16.60
CA ASN A 222 -9.81 1.36 17.07
C ASN A 222 -9.41 2.34 18.18
N GLY A 223 -8.17 2.21 18.69
CA GLY A 223 -7.61 3.05 19.75
C GLY A 223 -6.25 3.62 19.34
N THR A 224 -5.28 3.50 20.24
CA THR A 224 -3.88 3.84 19.95
C THR A 224 -3.22 2.66 19.24
N ALA A 225 -3.13 2.74 17.93
CA ALA A 225 -2.50 1.71 17.12
C ALA A 225 -1.03 1.49 17.56
N SER A 226 -0.63 0.23 17.70
CA SER A 226 0.69 -0.15 18.19
C SER A 226 1.21 -1.39 17.47
N VAL A 227 2.54 -1.53 17.43
CA VAL A 227 3.18 -2.73 16.88
C VAL A 227 2.97 -3.89 17.84
N PHE A 228 2.36 -4.96 17.36
CA PHE A 228 2.27 -6.23 18.07
C PHE A 228 3.55 -7.05 17.89
N GLN A 229 4.04 -7.12 16.65
CA GLN A 229 5.32 -7.72 16.32
C GLN A 229 5.93 -7.08 15.07
N GLN A 230 7.24 -7.20 14.93
CA GLN A 230 8.02 -6.72 13.79
C GLN A 230 9.30 -7.52 13.64
N GLY A 231 9.82 -7.58 12.42
CA GLY A 231 11.09 -8.24 12.15
C GLY A 231 11.75 -7.71 10.88
N THR A 232 13.03 -8.00 10.72
CA THR A 232 13.77 -7.77 9.47
C THR A 232 14.24 -9.09 8.93
N PHE A 233 13.84 -9.41 7.71
CA PHE A 233 14.30 -10.61 7.03
C PHE A 233 15.51 -10.31 6.17
N GLN A 234 16.66 -10.78 6.62
CA GLN A 234 17.95 -10.70 5.93
C GLN A 234 18.87 -11.81 6.47
N PRO A 235 18.69 -13.08 6.02
CA PRO A 235 19.43 -14.22 6.57
C PRO A 235 20.85 -14.36 6.06
N ASP A 236 21.24 -13.63 5.00
CA ASP A 236 22.56 -13.68 4.36
C ASP A 236 22.92 -12.33 3.71
N SER A 237 24.03 -12.28 2.96
CA SER A 237 24.53 -11.07 2.28
C SER A 237 23.80 -10.71 0.97
N THR A 238 22.76 -11.44 0.58
CA THR A 238 21.92 -11.09 -0.60
C THR A 238 21.07 -9.88 -0.27
N TYR A 239 21.03 -8.90 -1.17
CA TYR A 239 20.11 -7.76 -1.07
C TYR A 239 18.68 -8.21 -1.26
N ARG A 240 17.77 -7.78 -0.38
CA ARG A 240 16.31 -8.05 -0.45
C ARG A 240 15.54 -6.75 -0.35
N TRP A 241 14.66 -6.50 -1.33
CA TRP A 241 13.92 -5.23 -1.39
C TRP A 241 12.54 -5.40 -2.06
N MET A 242 11.72 -4.35 -2.01
CA MET A 242 10.38 -4.28 -2.62
C MET A 242 9.52 -5.49 -2.27
N GLY A 243 9.34 -5.73 -0.95
CA GLY A 243 8.49 -6.79 -0.47
C GLY A 243 7.01 -6.56 -0.80
N SER A 244 6.28 -7.65 -1.03
CA SER A 244 4.82 -7.67 -1.10
C SER A 244 4.32 -8.80 -0.21
N LEU A 245 3.49 -8.50 0.78
CA LEU A 245 3.05 -9.48 1.76
C LEU A 245 1.56 -9.80 1.67
N ALA A 246 1.21 -10.99 2.11
CA ALA A 246 -0.17 -11.44 2.25
C ALA A 246 -0.33 -12.27 3.52
N ILE A 247 -1.55 -12.26 4.05
CA ILE A 247 -1.96 -13.02 5.23
C ILE A 247 -3.10 -13.94 4.84
N ASP A 248 -3.05 -15.19 5.25
CA ASP A 248 -4.17 -16.12 5.11
C ASP A 248 -5.15 -16.02 6.29
N LYS A 249 -6.27 -16.75 6.22
CA LYS A 249 -7.30 -16.74 7.27
C LYS A 249 -6.90 -17.45 8.57
N GLN A 250 -5.81 -18.17 8.60
CA GLN A 250 -5.23 -18.76 9.80
C GLN A 250 -4.24 -17.79 10.50
N GLY A 251 -3.80 -16.72 9.82
CA GLY A 251 -2.81 -15.77 10.33
C GLY A 251 -1.38 -16.10 9.92
N ASN A 252 -1.19 -17.01 8.98
CA ASN A 252 0.12 -17.24 8.37
C ASN A 252 0.43 -16.11 7.40
N MET A 253 1.69 -15.69 7.35
CA MET A 253 2.15 -14.61 6.49
C MET A 253 3.14 -15.15 5.46
N ALA A 254 3.00 -14.68 4.22
CA ALA A 254 4.02 -14.82 3.19
C ALA A 254 4.44 -13.44 2.69
N VAL A 255 5.71 -13.26 2.36
CA VAL A 255 6.26 -12.08 1.71
C VAL A 255 7.10 -12.50 0.50
N GLY A 256 6.70 -12.05 -0.70
CA GLY A 256 7.52 -12.10 -1.89
C GLY A 256 8.39 -10.86 -1.98
N TYR A 257 9.61 -10.97 -2.48
CA TYR A 257 10.55 -9.85 -2.57
C TYR A 257 11.54 -10.05 -3.73
N SER A 258 12.11 -8.94 -4.19
CA SER A 258 13.23 -8.98 -5.13
C SER A 258 14.53 -9.28 -4.40
N ALA A 259 15.41 -10.06 -5.01
CA ALA A 259 16.71 -10.42 -4.48
C ALA A 259 17.79 -10.33 -5.56
N SER A 260 18.97 -9.77 -5.27
CA SER A 260 20.16 -9.82 -6.13
C SER A 260 21.43 -9.51 -5.34
N SER A 261 22.59 -9.65 -6.00
CA SER A 261 23.90 -9.22 -5.51
C SER A 261 24.86 -9.05 -6.69
N SER A 262 26.09 -8.65 -6.46
CA SER A 262 27.14 -8.62 -7.51
C SER A 262 27.42 -9.98 -8.15
N THR A 263 27.03 -11.07 -7.48
CA THR A 263 27.21 -12.45 -7.94
C THR A 263 25.90 -13.18 -8.26
N LEU A 264 24.76 -12.46 -8.17
CA LEU A 264 23.42 -13.02 -8.35
C LEU A 264 22.57 -12.12 -9.26
N ASN A 265 21.97 -12.71 -10.30
CA ASN A 265 20.99 -11.99 -11.12
C ASN A 265 19.77 -11.59 -10.30
N PRO A 266 19.06 -10.49 -10.66
CA PRO A 266 17.77 -10.17 -10.06
C PRO A 266 16.78 -11.32 -10.20
N GLN A 267 16.16 -11.69 -9.10
CA GLN A 267 15.18 -12.78 -9.04
C GLN A 267 14.10 -12.48 -8.00
N ILE A 268 13.00 -13.19 -8.08
CA ILE A 268 11.93 -13.15 -7.08
C ILE A 268 12.14 -14.34 -6.13
N ARG A 269 12.08 -14.03 -4.85
CA ARG A 269 12.08 -15.01 -3.75
C ARG A 269 10.90 -14.74 -2.82
N TYR A 270 10.64 -15.67 -1.93
CA TYR A 270 9.65 -15.51 -0.88
C TYR A 270 10.17 -16.04 0.45
N ALA A 271 9.52 -15.61 1.52
CA ALA A 271 9.69 -16.12 2.87
C ALA A 271 8.33 -16.10 3.56
N GLY A 272 8.17 -16.91 4.57
CA GLY A 272 6.90 -16.99 5.28
C GLY A 272 7.08 -17.28 6.76
N ARG A 273 5.98 -17.15 7.50
CA ARG A 273 5.85 -17.61 8.88
C ARG A 273 4.47 -18.19 9.12
N LEU A 274 4.42 -19.20 9.94
CA LEU A 274 3.16 -19.72 10.48
C LEU A 274 2.75 -18.88 11.70
N VAL A 275 1.47 -18.92 12.02
CA VAL A 275 0.92 -18.19 13.19
C VAL A 275 1.59 -18.61 14.50
N GLY A 276 2.04 -19.87 14.61
CA GLY A 276 2.72 -20.43 15.79
C GLY A 276 4.23 -20.16 15.86
N ASP A 277 4.84 -19.56 14.86
CA ASP A 277 6.26 -19.27 14.87
C ASP A 277 6.60 -18.16 15.88
N ALA A 278 7.84 -18.15 16.35
CA ALA A 278 8.33 -17.12 17.26
C ALA A 278 8.06 -15.71 16.70
N ALA A 279 7.62 -14.79 17.57
CA ALA A 279 7.30 -13.43 17.17
C ALA A 279 8.51 -12.73 16.52
N GLY A 280 8.27 -11.98 15.44
CA GLY A 280 9.31 -11.24 14.72
C GLY A 280 10.16 -12.07 13.77
N THR A 281 9.92 -13.37 13.62
CA THR A 281 10.69 -14.25 12.74
C THR A 281 10.00 -14.49 11.40
N LEU A 282 10.82 -14.74 10.37
CA LEU A 282 10.42 -15.28 9.07
C LEU A 282 11.36 -16.43 8.72
N GLY A 283 10.79 -17.55 8.29
CA GLY A 283 11.55 -18.63 7.67
C GLY A 283 11.82 -18.32 6.20
N GLN A 284 12.92 -18.86 5.66
CA GLN A 284 13.16 -18.84 4.22
C GLN A 284 12.34 -19.95 3.57
N GLY A 285 11.62 -19.62 2.49
CA GLY A 285 10.94 -20.58 1.66
C GLY A 285 11.84 -21.18 0.58
#